data_25b81bc81362d8bf17e34b800fd83fd3
#
_entry.id   25b81bc81362d8bf17e34b800fd83fd3
#
_cell.length_a   1.000
_cell.length_b   1.000
_cell.length_c   1.000
_cell.angle_alpha   90.00
_cell.angle_beta   90.00
_cell.angle_gamma   90.00
#
_symmetry.space_group_name_H-M   'P 1'
#
loop_
_entity.id
_entity.type
_entity.pdbx_description
1 polymer ?
#
loop_
_entity_poly.entity_id
_entity_poly.type
_entity_poly.pdbx_seq_one_letter_code
_entity_poly.pdbx_strand_id
1 'polypeptide(L)'
;GGFLLASGGYDRFASVPNKIANTYIVYAMTQAGMGKEIQKEYDAALKIALQSKDGYQLAMMAIAADHMKDKESFQKIMTELDRSYLLSGLVSETSVVNSRGASLRVESHALYALALMLQPEPNILRINELLATILKEKAYYGYGSTQATVLALKAVVSFSKLVGQMAEDANVQFTLNHTPVLDLKTSADHLKEGTNHLVVNYLKPDAMVPYDFDVQYSTHQP
;
A
#
# COMPACT_ATOMS: atom_id res chain seq x y z
N GLY A 1 31.33 12.29 7.58
CA GLY A 1 30.38 13.16 8.23
C GLY A 1 29.10 12.41 8.52
N GLY A 2 28.87 12.06 9.79
CA GLY A 2 27.62 11.40 10.18
C GLY A 2 26.45 12.37 10.00
N PHE A 3 25.35 11.88 9.45
CA PHE A 3 24.09 12.60 9.50
C PHE A 3 23.66 12.69 10.96
N LEU A 4 23.49 13.90 11.47
CA LEU A 4 22.90 14.11 12.78
C LEU A 4 21.40 13.76 12.68
N LEU A 5 21.05 12.61 13.20
CA LEU A 5 19.67 12.28 13.50
C LEU A 5 19.15 13.35 14.46
N ALA A 6 17.97 13.90 14.17
CA ALA A 6 17.43 15.09 14.81
C ALA A 6 17.65 15.15 16.31
N SER A 7 18.56 16.02 16.75
CA SER A 7 18.70 16.45 18.13
C SER A 7 18.00 17.79 18.26
N GLY A 8 16.78 17.79 18.83
CA GLY A 8 16.06 18.92 19.36
C GLY A 8 16.20 20.26 18.63
N GLY A 9 15.41 20.51 17.61
CA GLY A 9 15.19 21.86 17.06
C GLY A 9 13.81 22.37 17.46
N TYR A 10 13.59 23.66 17.43
CA TYR A 10 12.32 24.35 17.73
C TYR A 10 11.25 24.16 16.65
N ASP A 11 11.41 23.18 15.76
CA ASP A 11 10.49 22.83 14.68
C ASP A 11 9.38 21.88 15.13
N ARG A 12 8.31 21.75 14.33
CA ARG A 12 7.25 20.77 14.53
C ARG A 12 7.79 19.34 14.70
N PHE A 13 8.92 19.02 14.13
CA PHE A 13 9.68 17.79 14.31
C PHE A 13 10.21 17.60 15.74
N ALA A 14 10.42 18.67 16.51
CA ALA A 14 10.89 18.60 17.90
C ALA A 14 9.84 18.01 18.87
N SER A 15 8.57 18.01 18.50
CA SER A 15 7.47 17.41 19.28
C SER A 15 7.24 15.94 19.00
N VAL A 16 7.94 15.37 18.01
CA VAL A 16 7.81 13.97 17.62
C VAL A 16 8.90 13.16 18.34
N PRO A 17 8.58 11.97 18.89
CA PRO A 17 9.59 11.11 19.49
C PRO A 17 10.74 10.83 18.55
N ASN A 18 11.99 10.95 19.04
CA ASN A 18 13.20 10.76 18.22
C ASN A 18 13.20 9.41 17.47
N LYS A 19 12.64 8.36 18.06
CA LYS A 19 12.51 7.05 17.42
C LYS A 19 11.70 7.11 16.12
N ILE A 20 10.62 7.91 16.07
CA ILE A 20 9.77 8.10 14.89
C ILE A 20 10.51 8.94 13.84
N ALA A 21 11.08 10.07 14.26
CA ALA A 21 11.83 10.94 13.36
C ALA A 21 13.02 10.22 12.72
N ASN A 22 13.78 9.45 13.51
CA ASN A 22 14.92 8.67 13.03
C ASN A 22 14.51 7.58 12.04
N THR A 23 13.43 6.83 12.34
CA THR A 23 12.90 5.82 11.42
C THR A 23 12.47 6.45 10.10
N TYR A 24 11.81 7.62 10.15
CA TYR A 24 11.42 8.34 8.93
C TYR A 24 12.61 8.82 8.11
N ILE A 25 13.67 9.34 8.76
CA ILE A 25 14.90 9.76 8.08
C ILE A 25 15.55 8.56 7.37
N VAL A 26 15.69 7.43 8.06
CA VAL A 26 16.22 6.19 7.47
C VAL A 26 15.38 5.75 6.27
N TYR A 27 14.05 5.70 6.41
CA TYR A 27 13.14 5.40 5.33
C TYR A 27 13.32 6.34 4.13
N ALA A 28 13.39 7.65 4.34
CA ALA A 28 13.55 8.63 3.27
C ALA A 28 14.93 8.51 2.58
N MET A 29 16.00 8.32 3.36
CA MET A 29 17.36 8.16 2.84
C MET A 29 17.53 6.89 2.02
N THR A 30 16.93 5.76 2.45
CA THR A 30 16.97 4.52 1.67
C THR A 30 16.22 4.66 0.36
N GLN A 31 15.07 5.35 0.34
CA GLN A 31 14.35 5.65 -0.91
C GLN A 31 15.14 6.58 -1.85
N ALA A 32 15.96 7.47 -1.32
CA ALA A 32 16.83 8.34 -2.08
C ALA A 32 18.11 7.62 -2.61
N GLY A 33 18.25 6.30 -2.35
CA GLY A 33 19.42 5.53 -2.77
C GLY A 33 20.67 5.72 -1.90
N MET A 34 20.53 6.36 -0.74
CA MET A 34 21.62 6.67 0.19
C MET A 34 21.80 5.60 1.29
N GLY A 35 21.35 4.40 1.06
CA GLY A 35 21.35 3.33 2.07
C GLY A 35 22.76 2.96 2.57
N LYS A 36 23.76 2.99 1.68
CA LYS A 36 25.14 2.64 2.03
C LYS A 36 25.77 3.60 3.05
N GLU A 37 25.38 4.87 3.05
CA GLU A 37 25.90 5.91 3.92
C GLU A 37 25.30 5.86 5.32
N ILE A 38 24.18 5.14 5.51
CA ILE A 38 23.38 5.14 6.75
C ILE A 38 23.20 3.75 7.37
N GLN A 39 24.12 2.82 7.11
CA GLN A 39 23.97 1.43 7.59
C GLN A 39 23.79 1.36 9.12
N LYS A 40 24.54 2.16 9.89
CA LYS A 40 24.43 2.18 11.36
C LYS A 40 23.09 2.71 11.85
N GLU A 41 22.59 3.75 11.20
CA GLU A 41 21.30 4.35 11.49
C GLU A 41 20.16 3.40 11.12
N TYR A 42 20.30 2.70 10.00
CA TYR A 42 19.37 1.65 9.58
C TYR A 42 19.29 0.53 10.62
N ASP A 43 20.43 -0.03 11.06
CA ASP A 43 20.46 -1.11 12.04
C ASP A 43 19.82 -0.68 13.38
N ALA A 44 20.09 0.57 13.80
CA ALA A 44 19.51 1.13 15.02
C ALA A 44 17.99 1.32 14.90
N ALA A 45 17.51 1.88 13.78
CA ALA A 45 16.08 2.09 13.53
C ALA A 45 15.33 0.75 13.41
N LEU A 46 15.92 -0.23 12.73
CA LEU A 46 15.38 -1.59 12.60
C LEU A 46 15.17 -2.25 13.98
N LYS A 47 16.18 -2.19 14.83
CA LYS A 47 16.09 -2.71 16.20
C LYS A 47 14.96 -2.05 16.99
N ILE A 48 14.86 -0.72 16.92
CA ILE A 48 13.81 0.05 17.62
C ILE A 48 12.42 -0.32 17.08
N ALA A 49 12.24 -0.39 15.76
CA ALA A 49 10.96 -0.73 15.15
C ALA A 49 10.48 -2.14 15.58
N LEU A 50 11.36 -3.14 15.55
CA LEU A 50 11.05 -4.50 15.97
C LEU A 50 10.75 -4.61 17.47
N GLN A 51 11.38 -3.78 18.32
CA GLN A 51 11.11 -3.76 19.76
C GLN A 51 9.81 -3.05 20.11
N SER A 52 9.54 -1.92 19.46
CA SER A 52 8.33 -1.12 19.72
C SER A 52 7.06 -1.77 19.19
N LYS A 53 7.17 -2.57 18.12
CA LYS A 53 6.05 -3.15 17.35
C LYS A 53 5.03 -2.10 16.86
N ASP A 54 5.47 -0.87 16.74
CA ASP A 54 4.66 0.23 16.21
C ASP A 54 4.46 0.03 14.70
N GLY A 55 3.20 -0.02 14.26
CA GLY A 55 2.86 -0.33 12.88
C GLY A 55 3.39 0.66 11.85
N TYR A 56 3.42 1.96 12.20
CA TYR A 56 3.97 2.99 11.34
C TYR A 56 5.49 2.83 11.15
N GLN A 57 6.22 2.58 12.23
CA GLN A 57 7.67 2.34 12.16
C GLN A 57 8.01 1.04 11.45
N LEU A 58 7.30 -0.04 11.76
CA LEU A 58 7.52 -1.34 11.10
C LEU A 58 7.29 -1.23 9.59
N ALA A 59 6.20 -0.58 9.14
CA ALA A 59 5.91 -0.45 7.72
C ALA A 59 6.96 0.39 6.98
N MET A 60 7.44 1.48 7.58
CA MET A 60 8.57 2.25 7.02
C MET A 60 9.85 1.40 6.92
N MET A 61 10.18 0.64 7.98
CA MET A 61 11.38 -0.17 7.99
C MET A 61 11.29 -1.38 7.06
N ALA A 62 10.09 -1.93 6.78
CA ALA A 62 9.91 -2.93 5.73
C ALA A 62 10.31 -2.37 4.36
N ILE A 63 9.82 -1.18 4.01
CA ILE A 63 10.17 -0.53 2.74
C ILE A 63 11.67 -0.19 2.71
N ALA A 64 12.23 0.30 3.83
CA ALA A 64 13.66 0.57 3.92
C ALA A 64 14.50 -0.71 3.73
N ALA A 65 14.11 -1.83 4.33
CA ALA A 65 14.80 -3.11 4.19
C ALA A 65 14.80 -3.62 2.74
N ASP A 66 13.70 -3.45 2.00
CA ASP A 66 13.67 -3.76 0.57
C ASP A 66 14.67 -2.92 -0.23
N HIS A 67 14.72 -1.60 0.02
CA HIS A 67 15.69 -0.71 -0.62
C HIS A 67 17.14 -1.05 -0.24
N MET A 68 17.38 -1.48 0.99
CA MET A 68 18.69 -1.97 1.45
C MET A 68 19.04 -3.37 0.90
N LYS A 69 18.09 -4.06 0.26
CA LYS A 69 18.21 -5.46 -0.18
C LYS A 69 18.41 -6.44 0.98
N ASP A 70 17.97 -6.06 2.16
CA ASP A 70 17.98 -6.88 3.38
C ASP A 70 16.71 -7.74 3.44
N LYS A 71 16.74 -8.85 2.73
CA LYS A 71 15.60 -9.77 2.61
C LYS A 71 15.22 -10.42 3.93
N GLU A 72 16.19 -10.69 4.79
CA GLU A 72 15.94 -11.31 6.10
C GLU A 72 15.14 -10.36 7.00
N SER A 73 15.62 -9.13 7.15
CA SER A 73 14.91 -8.11 7.93
C SER A 73 13.55 -7.77 7.33
N PHE A 74 13.44 -7.67 6.01
CA PHE A 74 12.16 -7.47 5.33
C PHE A 74 11.14 -8.55 5.73
N GLN A 75 11.50 -9.83 5.60
CA GLN A 75 10.60 -10.94 5.93
C GLN A 75 10.22 -10.96 7.40
N LYS A 76 11.17 -10.68 8.28
CA LYS A 76 10.94 -10.61 9.74
C LYS A 76 9.94 -9.49 10.09
N ILE A 77 10.10 -8.31 9.50
CA ILE A 77 9.20 -7.18 9.70
C ILE A 77 7.81 -7.49 9.15
N MET A 78 7.71 -8.05 7.94
CA MET A 78 6.43 -8.41 7.34
C MET A 78 5.65 -9.41 8.20
N THR A 79 6.33 -10.42 8.75
CA THR A 79 5.73 -11.37 9.69
C THR A 79 5.16 -10.67 10.93
N GLU A 80 5.89 -9.71 11.50
CA GLU A 80 5.42 -8.95 12.66
C GLU A 80 4.25 -8.00 12.32
N LEU A 81 4.28 -7.36 11.14
CA LEU A 81 3.17 -6.53 10.63
C LEU A 81 1.90 -7.34 10.46
N ASP A 82 1.97 -8.48 9.79
CA ASP A 82 0.83 -9.38 9.60
C ASP A 82 0.25 -9.83 10.93
N ARG A 83 1.11 -10.24 11.87
CA ARG A 83 0.71 -10.65 13.21
C ARG A 83 0.01 -9.51 13.96
N SER A 84 0.60 -8.32 13.96
CA SER A 84 0.04 -7.13 14.64
C SER A 84 -1.31 -6.72 14.05
N TYR A 85 -1.42 -6.75 12.72
CA TYR A 85 -2.66 -6.42 12.03
C TYR A 85 -3.79 -7.39 12.39
N LEU A 86 -3.52 -8.69 12.41
CA LEU A 86 -4.52 -9.72 12.72
C LEU A 86 -4.99 -9.69 14.19
N LEU A 87 -4.09 -9.33 15.12
CA LEU A 87 -4.39 -9.36 16.55
C LEU A 87 -5.12 -8.10 17.04
N SER A 88 -4.74 -6.93 16.54
CA SER A 88 -5.18 -5.66 17.14
C SER A 88 -5.42 -4.52 16.12
N GLY A 89 -5.42 -4.84 14.82
CA GLY A 89 -5.23 -3.82 13.81
C GLY A 89 -3.81 -3.22 13.88
N LEU A 90 -3.48 -2.33 12.99
CA LEU A 90 -2.16 -1.71 12.95
C LEU A 90 -2.08 -0.56 13.98
N VAL A 91 -1.63 -0.85 15.20
CA VAL A 91 -1.48 0.15 16.26
C VAL A 91 -0.21 0.96 16.03
N SER A 92 -0.33 2.28 16.10
CA SER A 92 0.78 3.23 15.96
C SER A 92 0.63 4.37 16.97
N GLU A 93 1.76 4.86 17.49
CA GLU A 93 1.80 5.92 18.50
C GLU A 93 1.53 7.30 17.86
N THR A 94 2.30 7.63 16.84
CA THR A 94 2.18 8.87 16.07
C THR A 94 3.01 8.75 14.78
N SER A 95 2.91 9.73 13.88
CA SER A 95 3.75 9.83 12.69
C SER A 95 4.76 10.98 12.77
N VAL A 96 5.62 11.08 11.77
CA VAL A 96 6.62 12.16 11.66
C VAL A 96 6.00 13.56 11.60
N VAL A 97 4.75 13.67 11.18
CA VAL A 97 3.97 14.92 11.17
C VAL A 97 3.02 15.03 12.37
N ASN A 98 3.25 14.23 13.41
CA ASN A 98 2.46 14.17 14.63
C ASN A 98 0.97 13.86 14.37
N SER A 99 0.67 13.03 13.35
CA SER A 99 -0.68 12.56 13.07
C SER A 99 -1.20 11.65 14.17
N ARG A 100 -2.52 11.67 14.34
CA ARG A 100 -3.27 10.82 15.29
C ARG A 100 -4.59 10.37 14.67
N GLY A 101 -5.26 9.41 15.29
CA GLY A 101 -6.59 8.97 14.88
C GLY A 101 -6.64 8.51 13.42
N ALA A 102 -7.62 9.02 12.66
CA ALA A 102 -7.86 8.66 11.27
C ALA A 102 -6.64 8.90 10.35
N SER A 103 -5.99 10.07 10.44
CA SER A 103 -4.81 10.38 9.63
C SER A 103 -3.67 9.39 9.88
N LEU A 104 -3.40 9.05 11.13
CA LEU A 104 -2.35 8.08 11.48
C LEU A 104 -2.70 6.68 10.98
N ARG A 105 -3.99 6.27 11.06
CA ARG A 105 -4.44 5.01 10.46
C ARG A 105 -4.18 4.97 8.96
N VAL A 106 -4.56 6.03 8.25
CA VAL A 106 -4.32 6.14 6.80
C VAL A 106 -2.83 6.01 6.48
N GLU A 107 -1.96 6.76 7.19
CA GLU A 107 -0.52 6.71 6.97
C GLU A 107 0.06 5.31 7.22
N SER A 108 -0.30 4.66 8.33
CA SER A 108 0.19 3.32 8.68
C SER A 108 -0.33 2.26 7.71
N HIS A 109 -1.61 2.30 7.34
CA HIS A 109 -2.20 1.35 6.39
C HIS A 109 -1.64 1.51 4.98
N ALA A 110 -1.42 2.75 4.53
CA ALA A 110 -0.83 3.04 3.23
C ALA A 110 0.62 2.53 3.14
N LEU A 111 1.43 2.75 4.17
CA LEU A 111 2.79 2.23 4.23
C LEU A 111 2.81 0.70 4.27
N TYR A 112 1.92 0.07 5.03
CA TYR A 112 1.82 -1.39 5.07
C TYR A 112 1.38 -1.95 3.72
N ALA A 113 0.39 -1.37 3.06
CA ALA A 113 -0.02 -1.77 1.70
C ALA A 113 1.15 -1.65 0.71
N LEU A 114 1.93 -0.56 0.77
CA LEU A 114 3.12 -0.38 -0.06
C LEU A 114 4.18 -1.45 0.23
N ALA A 115 4.40 -1.82 1.50
CA ALA A 115 5.33 -2.88 1.87
C ALA A 115 4.87 -4.27 1.36
N LEU A 116 3.56 -4.57 1.43
CA LEU A 116 2.99 -5.82 0.88
C LEU A 116 3.21 -5.93 -0.64
N MET A 117 3.12 -4.82 -1.37
CA MET A 117 3.34 -4.79 -2.82
C MET A 117 4.81 -5.05 -3.23
N LEU A 118 5.76 -4.99 -2.28
CA LEU A 118 7.17 -5.32 -2.51
C LEU A 118 7.48 -6.81 -2.36
N GLN A 119 6.52 -7.60 -1.86
CA GLN A 119 6.68 -9.05 -1.76
C GLN A 119 6.71 -9.69 -3.16
N PRO A 120 7.47 -10.78 -3.36
CA PRO A 120 7.47 -11.54 -4.62
C PRO A 120 6.07 -12.04 -5.01
N GLU A 121 5.27 -12.42 -4.00
CA GLU A 121 3.88 -12.84 -4.13
C GLU A 121 3.03 -11.93 -3.22
N PRO A 122 2.55 -10.78 -3.75
CA PRO A 122 1.77 -9.82 -2.95
C PRO A 122 0.43 -10.41 -2.50
N ASN A 123 0.10 -10.24 -1.23
CA ASN A 123 -1.21 -10.62 -0.71
C ASN A 123 -2.27 -9.59 -1.15
N ILE A 124 -2.87 -9.82 -2.32
CA ILE A 124 -3.82 -8.91 -2.95
C ILE A 124 -5.07 -8.68 -2.08
N LEU A 125 -5.56 -9.71 -1.40
CA LEU A 125 -6.72 -9.58 -0.52
C LEU A 125 -6.42 -8.63 0.64
N ARG A 126 -5.26 -8.79 1.28
CA ARG A 126 -4.83 -7.90 2.37
C ARG A 126 -4.63 -6.46 1.89
N ILE A 127 -4.01 -6.28 0.72
CA ILE A 127 -3.83 -4.95 0.13
C ILE A 127 -5.20 -4.28 -0.11
N ASN A 128 -6.17 -4.99 -0.68
CA ASN A 128 -7.52 -4.49 -0.89
C ASN A 128 -8.22 -4.10 0.42
N GLU A 129 -8.11 -4.91 1.49
CA GLU A 129 -8.66 -4.58 2.81
C GLU A 129 -8.08 -3.27 3.36
N LEU A 130 -6.76 -3.09 3.24
CA LEU A 130 -6.08 -1.87 3.68
C LEU A 130 -6.52 -0.66 2.86
N LEU A 131 -6.59 -0.78 1.53
CA LEU A 131 -7.05 0.30 0.66
C LEU A 131 -8.52 0.65 0.90
N ALA A 132 -9.38 -0.34 1.11
CA ALA A 132 -10.79 -0.10 1.46
C ALA A 132 -10.92 0.67 2.79
N THR A 133 -10.08 0.35 3.77
CA THR A 133 -10.02 1.09 5.04
C THR A 133 -9.56 2.52 4.83
N ILE A 134 -8.51 2.74 4.03
CA ILE A 134 -8.03 4.09 3.67
C ILE A 134 -9.14 4.90 3.00
N LEU A 135 -9.83 4.32 2.01
CA LEU A 135 -10.88 5.01 1.27
C LEU A 135 -12.08 5.42 2.16
N LYS A 136 -12.42 4.62 3.18
CA LYS A 136 -13.46 4.97 4.16
C LYS A 136 -13.12 6.17 5.03
N GLU A 137 -11.83 6.45 5.26
CA GLU A 137 -11.37 7.59 6.05
C GLU A 137 -11.30 8.90 5.24
N LYS A 138 -11.66 8.88 3.95
CA LYS A 138 -11.64 10.07 3.10
C LYS A 138 -12.72 11.07 3.55
N ALA A 139 -12.28 12.27 3.95
CA ALA A 139 -13.12 13.43 4.24
C ALA A 139 -13.17 14.39 3.04
N TYR A 140 -13.94 15.49 3.17
CA TYR A 140 -14.11 16.49 2.10
C TYR A 140 -12.77 17.08 1.60
N TYR A 141 -11.81 17.30 2.49
CA TYR A 141 -10.50 17.89 2.17
C TYR A 141 -9.34 16.86 2.12
N GLY A 142 -9.62 15.57 1.91
CA GLY A 142 -8.59 14.53 1.85
C GLY A 142 -8.60 13.63 3.08
N TYR A 143 -7.41 13.23 3.55
CA TYR A 143 -7.24 12.24 4.62
C TYR A 143 -6.75 12.85 5.95
N GLY A 144 -7.01 14.14 6.15
CA GLY A 144 -6.69 14.86 7.39
C GLY A 144 -5.31 15.51 7.37
N SER A 145 -4.22 14.79 7.14
CA SER A 145 -2.88 15.36 6.95
C SER A 145 -2.42 15.31 5.50
N THR A 146 -1.51 16.22 5.11
CA THR A 146 -0.86 16.16 3.80
C THR A 146 -0.11 14.84 3.62
N GLN A 147 0.57 14.36 4.65
CA GLN A 147 1.28 13.09 4.65
C GLN A 147 0.32 11.91 4.39
N ALA A 148 -0.80 11.86 5.10
CA ALA A 148 -1.82 10.82 4.90
C ALA A 148 -2.36 10.83 3.46
N THR A 149 -2.64 12.02 2.92
CA THR A 149 -3.13 12.16 1.54
C THR A 149 -2.09 11.68 0.52
N VAL A 150 -0.84 12.07 0.67
CA VAL A 150 0.25 11.64 -0.24
C VAL A 150 0.46 10.13 -0.18
N LEU A 151 0.51 9.55 1.03
CA LEU A 151 0.71 8.10 1.20
C LEU A 151 -0.48 7.30 0.68
N ALA A 152 -1.72 7.75 0.93
CA ALA A 152 -2.93 7.13 0.39
C ALA A 152 -2.91 7.10 -1.15
N LEU A 153 -2.63 8.24 -1.79
CA LEU A 153 -2.53 8.32 -3.25
C LEU A 153 -1.40 7.43 -3.79
N LYS A 154 -0.24 7.43 -3.14
CA LYS A 154 0.89 6.56 -3.52
C LYS A 154 0.49 5.08 -3.45
N ALA A 155 -0.20 4.65 -2.40
CA ALA A 155 -0.65 3.27 -2.25
C ALA A 155 -1.66 2.88 -3.34
N VAL A 156 -2.66 3.71 -3.61
CA VAL A 156 -3.68 3.46 -4.65
C VAL A 156 -3.05 3.38 -6.04
N VAL A 157 -2.18 4.34 -6.40
CA VAL A 157 -1.49 4.35 -7.70
C VAL A 157 -0.57 3.14 -7.86
N SER A 158 0.18 2.78 -6.79
CA SER A 158 1.06 1.61 -6.83
C SER A 158 0.27 0.31 -7.00
N PHE A 159 -0.88 0.19 -6.33
CA PHE A 159 -1.75 -0.97 -6.47
C PHE A 159 -2.35 -1.06 -7.88
N SER A 160 -2.83 0.05 -8.45
CA SER A 160 -3.35 0.09 -9.83
C SER A 160 -2.29 -0.37 -10.84
N LYS A 161 -1.03 0.03 -10.66
CA LYS A 161 0.08 -0.44 -11.51
C LYS A 161 0.35 -1.93 -11.33
N LEU A 162 0.38 -2.41 -10.09
CA LEU A 162 0.57 -3.83 -9.78
C LEU A 162 -0.50 -4.69 -10.43
N VAL A 163 -1.77 -4.33 -10.28
CA VAL A 163 -2.90 -5.06 -10.87
C VAL A 163 -2.84 -5.02 -12.41
N GLY A 164 -2.48 -3.87 -12.99
CA GLY A 164 -2.30 -3.76 -14.44
C GLY A 164 -1.22 -4.73 -14.95
N GLN A 165 -0.07 -4.80 -14.29
CA GLN A 165 0.99 -5.75 -14.64
C GLN A 165 0.54 -7.21 -14.47
N MET A 166 -0.15 -7.53 -13.38
CA MET A 166 -0.70 -8.86 -13.15
C MET A 166 -1.71 -9.26 -14.24
N ALA A 167 -2.54 -8.32 -14.69
CA ALA A 167 -3.51 -8.56 -15.76
C ALA A 167 -2.83 -8.82 -17.11
N GLU A 168 -1.80 -8.04 -17.44
CA GLU A 168 -0.97 -8.25 -18.65
C GLU A 168 -0.29 -9.63 -18.61
N ASP A 169 0.34 -9.97 -17.48
CA ASP A 169 1.02 -11.26 -17.29
C ASP A 169 0.06 -12.46 -17.33
N ALA A 170 -1.18 -12.28 -16.88
CA ALA A 170 -2.21 -13.31 -16.87
C ALA A 170 -2.82 -13.56 -18.26
N ASN A 171 -2.64 -12.62 -19.18
CA ASN A 171 -3.24 -12.65 -20.51
C ASN A 171 -4.74 -12.96 -20.44
N VAL A 172 -5.48 -12.05 -19.79
CA VAL A 172 -6.92 -12.21 -19.55
C VAL A 172 -7.70 -12.03 -20.85
N GLN A 173 -8.59 -12.95 -21.14
CA GLN A 173 -9.50 -12.89 -22.28
C GLN A 173 -10.96 -12.83 -21.82
N PHE A 174 -11.75 -11.99 -22.46
CA PHE A 174 -13.16 -11.83 -22.20
C PHE A 174 -13.99 -12.40 -23.33
N THR A 175 -15.06 -13.09 -22.97
CA THR A 175 -16.06 -13.58 -23.93
C THR A 175 -17.44 -13.15 -23.44
N LEU A 176 -18.15 -12.36 -24.23
CA LEU A 176 -19.52 -11.93 -23.92
C LEU A 176 -20.50 -12.62 -24.87
N ASN A 177 -21.44 -13.39 -24.34
CA ASN A 177 -22.42 -14.14 -25.11
C ASN A 177 -21.79 -15.00 -26.22
N HIS A 178 -20.71 -15.69 -25.90
CA HIS A 178 -19.89 -16.52 -26.81
C HIS A 178 -19.07 -15.75 -27.86
N THR A 179 -19.06 -14.42 -27.82
CA THR A 179 -18.26 -13.58 -28.71
C THR A 179 -17.03 -13.07 -27.96
N PRO A 180 -15.79 -13.31 -28.42
CA PRO A 180 -14.60 -12.71 -27.86
C PRO A 180 -14.67 -11.19 -27.94
N VAL A 181 -14.37 -10.50 -26.83
CA VAL A 181 -14.37 -9.04 -26.74
C VAL A 181 -12.99 -8.56 -26.27
N LEU A 182 -12.43 -7.58 -26.98
CA LEU A 182 -11.13 -7.01 -26.66
C LEU A 182 -11.21 -5.92 -25.60
N ASP A 183 -12.35 -5.23 -25.56
CA ASP A 183 -12.61 -4.14 -24.63
C ASP A 183 -14.07 -4.21 -24.17
N LEU A 184 -14.27 -4.32 -22.86
CA LEU A 184 -15.61 -4.38 -22.27
C LEU A 184 -16.36 -3.04 -22.40
N LYS A 185 -15.66 -1.92 -22.57
CA LYS A 185 -16.30 -0.61 -22.78
C LYS A 185 -17.01 -0.50 -24.12
N THR A 186 -16.53 -1.23 -25.13
CA THR A 186 -17.09 -1.25 -26.50
C THR A 186 -17.99 -2.45 -26.74
N SER A 187 -18.25 -3.25 -25.72
CA SER A 187 -19.00 -4.50 -25.82
C SER A 187 -20.52 -4.35 -25.75
N ALA A 188 -21.05 -3.12 -25.64
CA ALA A 188 -22.49 -2.88 -25.54
C ALA A 188 -23.30 -3.49 -26.71
N ASP A 189 -22.70 -3.53 -27.92
CA ASP A 189 -23.31 -4.11 -29.12
C ASP A 189 -23.49 -5.64 -29.05
N HIS A 190 -22.80 -6.30 -28.08
CA HIS A 190 -22.89 -7.73 -27.83
C HIS A 190 -23.87 -8.09 -26.73
N LEU A 191 -24.49 -7.10 -26.07
CA LEU A 191 -25.52 -7.32 -25.07
C LEU A 191 -26.85 -7.73 -25.74
N LYS A 192 -27.54 -8.63 -25.07
CA LYS A 192 -28.86 -9.09 -25.50
C LYS A 192 -29.91 -8.70 -24.47
N GLU A 193 -31.15 -8.62 -24.89
CA GLU A 193 -32.27 -8.54 -23.96
C GLU A 193 -32.35 -9.81 -23.11
N GLY A 194 -32.51 -9.65 -21.79
CA GLY A 194 -32.53 -10.74 -20.82
C GLY A 194 -31.15 -11.10 -20.27
N THR A 195 -30.85 -12.38 -20.16
CA THR A 195 -29.60 -12.86 -19.52
C THR A 195 -28.40 -12.75 -20.45
N ASN A 196 -27.33 -12.16 -19.96
CA ASN A 196 -26.05 -12.09 -20.64
C ASN A 196 -24.99 -12.88 -19.85
N HIS A 197 -24.09 -13.54 -20.57
CA HIS A 197 -23.03 -14.36 -20.00
C HIS A 197 -21.67 -13.74 -20.33
N LEU A 198 -20.97 -13.25 -19.29
CA LEU A 198 -19.58 -12.85 -19.38
C LEU A 198 -18.70 -13.97 -18.84
N VAL A 199 -17.74 -14.41 -19.66
CA VAL A 199 -16.72 -15.38 -19.26
C VAL A 199 -15.37 -14.68 -19.26
N VAL A 200 -14.65 -14.80 -18.14
CA VAL A 200 -13.31 -14.28 -17.96
C VAL A 200 -12.36 -15.47 -17.94
N ASN A 201 -11.51 -15.58 -18.94
CA ASN A 201 -10.55 -16.66 -19.07
C ASN A 201 -9.13 -16.12 -18.76
N TYR A 202 -8.43 -16.81 -17.87
CA TYR A 202 -7.03 -16.61 -17.61
C TYR A 202 -6.22 -17.65 -18.39
N LEU A 203 -5.33 -17.23 -19.26
CA LEU A 203 -4.47 -18.16 -20.01
C LEU A 203 -3.35 -18.73 -19.14
N LYS A 204 -3.01 -18.05 -18.04
CA LYS A 204 -2.08 -18.54 -17.02
C LYS A 204 -2.89 -19.15 -15.86
N PRO A 205 -2.79 -20.48 -15.60
CA PRO A 205 -3.69 -21.18 -14.66
C PRO A 205 -3.65 -20.66 -13.23
N ASP A 206 -2.51 -20.13 -12.76
CA ASP A 206 -2.29 -19.69 -11.38
C ASP A 206 -2.38 -18.17 -11.22
N ALA A 207 -2.88 -17.45 -12.25
CA ALA A 207 -2.99 -16.00 -12.17
C ALA A 207 -4.16 -15.60 -11.28
N MET A 208 -3.88 -14.81 -10.24
CA MET A 208 -4.88 -14.16 -9.39
C MET A 208 -4.94 -12.68 -9.74
N VAL A 209 -5.87 -12.30 -10.61
CA VAL A 209 -6.10 -10.89 -10.98
C VAL A 209 -7.39 -10.43 -10.33
N PRO A 210 -7.37 -9.42 -9.47
CA PRO A 210 -8.59 -8.84 -8.94
C PRO A 210 -9.32 -8.11 -10.08
N TYR A 211 -10.63 -8.26 -10.13
CA TYR A 211 -11.48 -7.52 -11.06
C TYR A 211 -12.71 -7.00 -10.33
N ASP A 212 -13.22 -5.88 -10.82
CA ASP A 212 -14.51 -5.33 -10.45
C ASP A 212 -15.38 -5.21 -11.69
N PHE A 213 -16.67 -5.37 -11.53
CA PHE A 213 -17.61 -5.36 -12.63
C PHE A 213 -18.72 -4.36 -12.37
N ASP A 214 -18.71 -3.26 -13.11
CA ASP A 214 -19.74 -2.22 -13.05
C ASP A 214 -20.56 -2.21 -14.34
N VAL A 215 -21.89 -2.27 -14.22
CA VAL A 215 -22.82 -2.19 -15.33
C VAL A 215 -23.68 -0.94 -15.19
N GLN A 216 -23.41 0.06 -16.02
CA GLN A 216 -24.22 1.26 -16.09
C GLN A 216 -25.20 1.18 -17.24
N TYR A 217 -26.49 1.36 -16.96
CA TYR A 217 -27.53 1.38 -17.94
C TYR A 217 -28.52 2.54 -17.70
N SER A 218 -29.08 3.07 -18.76
CA SER A 218 -30.18 4.02 -18.68
C SER A 218 -31.47 3.36 -19.16
N THR A 219 -32.55 3.53 -18.42
CA THR A 219 -33.88 3.09 -18.83
C THR A 219 -34.64 4.23 -19.46
N HIS A 220 -35.27 4.01 -20.62
CA HIS A 220 -36.19 4.94 -21.26
C HIS A 220 -37.63 4.75 -20.76
N GLN A 221 -37.83 4.53 -19.47
CA GLN A 221 -39.18 4.60 -18.91
C GLN A 221 -39.42 6.01 -18.35
N PRO A 222 -40.51 6.67 -18.74
CA PRO A 222 -40.90 7.97 -18.19
C PRO A 222 -41.31 7.88 -16.71
#